data_0744238530ff24fa39926c648f0f8ac6
#
_entry.id   0744238530ff24fa39926c648f0f8ac6
#
_cell.length_a   1.000
_cell.length_b   1.000
_cell.length_c   1.000
_cell.angle_alpha   90.00
_cell.angle_beta   90.00
_cell.angle_gamma   90.00
#
_symmetry.space_group_name_H-M   'P 1'
#
loop_
_entity.id
_entity.type
_entity.pdbx_description
1 polymer ?
#
loop_
_entity_poly.entity_id
_entity_poly.type
_entity_poly.pdbx_seq_one_letter_code
_entity_poly.pdbx_strand_id
1 'polypeptide(L)'
;MNMGGEDILSYRLSGHADDTGKRVQHHRLDIDSEYRARHPAGYQAARFADGTLRPVAHLRQETERCQEFNSMQSGCTFRDRFDLPLSAEELAAFARTGLSARLVGKSGDLQTIELPAAYIQGYLKAVNTN
;
A
#
# COMPACT_ATOMS: atom_id res chain seq x y z
N MET A 1 -5.60 -20.14 -9.08
CA MET A 1 -4.49 -20.77 -8.34
C MET A 1 -3.16 -20.15 -8.73
N ASN A 2 -2.39 -19.80 -7.77
CA ASN A 2 -1.07 -19.27 -8.05
C ASN A 2 -0.12 -20.37 -8.43
N MET A 3 0.44 -20.20 -9.59
CA MET A 3 1.38 -21.18 -10.13
C MET A 3 2.78 -20.61 -10.00
N GLY A 4 3.53 -21.14 -9.10
CA GLY A 4 4.93 -20.79 -9.04
C GLY A 4 5.30 -19.52 -8.30
N GLY A 5 4.45 -19.08 -7.43
CA GLY A 5 4.78 -17.94 -6.61
C GLY A 5 3.56 -17.35 -6.02
N GLU A 6 3.68 -16.91 -4.82
CA GLU A 6 2.59 -16.25 -4.14
C GLU A 6 2.81 -14.75 -4.21
N ASP A 7 1.74 -14.03 -4.44
CA ASP A 7 1.79 -12.58 -4.35
C ASP A 7 1.94 -12.20 -2.89
N ILE A 8 2.87 -11.34 -2.62
CA ILE A 8 3.14 -10.88 -1.26
C ILE A 8 2.83 -9.41 -1.19
N LEU A 9 1.85 -9.09 -0.36
CA LEU A 9 1.47 -7.71 -0.13
C LEU A 9 1.64 -7.40 1.35
N SER A 10 2.48 -6.43 1.64
CA SER A 10 2.65 -5.97 3.00
C SER A 10 2.47 -4.47 3.07
N TYR A 11 1.97 -4.00 4.20
CA TYR A 11 1.72 -2.57 4.36
C TYR A 11 1.75 -2.21 5.83
N ARG A 12 2.16 -0.98 6.11
CA ARG A 12 2.23 -0.49 7.48
C ARG A 12 2.15 1.02 7.51
N LEU A 13 1.66 1.54 8.62
CA LEU A 13 1.65 2.98 8.84
C LEU A 13 3.02 3.44 9.29
N SER A 14 3.42 4.60 8.81
CA SER A 14 4.63 5.25 9.26
C SER A 14 4.40 6.75 9.37
N GLY A 15 5.20 7.39 10.19
CA GLY A 15 5.05 8.81 10.41
C GLY A 15 6.38 9.52 10.33
N HIS A 16 6.31 10.78 9.97
CA HIS A 16 7.48 11.62 9.81
C HIS A 16 7.28 12.91 10.61
N ALA A 17 8.20 13.19 11.54
CA ALA A 17 8.13 14.40 12.33
C ALA A 17 8.53 15.61 11.48
N ASP A 18 8.00 16.77 11.86
CA ASP A 18 8.42 17.99 11.21
C ASP A 18 9.82 18.38 11.67
N ASP A 19 10.30 19.55 11.20
CA ASP A 19 11.65 20.02 11.50
C ASP A 19 11.91 20.26 12.98
N THR A 20 10.87 20.44 13.76
CA THR A 20 11.02 20.63 15.19
C THR A 20 11.16 19.33 15.96
N GLY A 21 10.81 18.22 15.34
CA GLY A 21 10.88 16.91 15.96
C GLY A 21 9.89 16.67 17.09
N LYS A 22 8.96 17.59 17.30
CA LYS A 22 8.07 17.53 18.46
C LYS A 22 6.85 16.65 18.25
N ARG A 23 6.37 16.53 17.02
CA ARG A 23 5.14 15.81 16.74
C ARG A 23 5.18 15.25 15.34
N VAL A 24 4.67 14.03 15.18
CA VAL A 24 4.54 13.47 13.85
C VAL A 24 3.42 14.19 13.13
N GLN A 25 3.73 14.80 11.99
CA GLN A 25 2.77 15.58 11.23
C GLN A 25 2.40 14.94 9.91
N HIS A 26 3.28 14.12 9.39
CA HIS A 26 3.06 13.49 8.10
C HIS A 26 2.94 12.01 8.30
N HIS A 27 1.81 11.47 7.90
CA HIS A 27 1.54 10.04 8.02
C HIS A 27 1.38 9.45 6.64
N ARG A 28 1.77 8.20 6.52
CA ARG A 28 1.57 7.50 5.26
C ARG A 28 1.41 6.01 5.52
N LEU A 29 0.73 5.36 4.60
CA LEU A 29 0.66 3.92 4.57
C LEU A 29 1.67 3.46 3.53
N ASP A 30 2.74 2.81 4.00
CA ASP A 30 3.77 2.27 3.11
C ASP A 30 3.32 0.91 2.61
N ILE A 31 3.40 0.71 1.30
CA ILE A 31 2.92 -0.51 0.66
C ILE A 31 4.05 -1.13 -0.15
N ASP A 32 4.21 -2.43 0.00
CA ASP A 32 5.21 -3.21 -0.70
C ASP A 32 4.49 -4.40 -1.32
N SER A 33 4.49 -4.45 -2.64
CA SER A 33 3.78 -5.49 -3.39
C SER A 33 4.75 -6.24 -4.28
N GLU A 34 4.87 -7.54 -4.04
CA GLU A 34 5.68 -8.42 -4.89
C GLU A 34 4.76 -9.43 -5.55
N TYR A 35 4.82 -9.51 -6.86
CA TYR A 35 3.88 -10.34 -7.60
C TYR A 35 4.50 -10.79 -8.91
N ARG A 36 3.90 -11.82 -9.48
CA ARG A 36 4.33 -12.34 -10.77
C ARG A 36 3.26 -12.07 -11.81
N ALA A 37 3.65 -11.48 -12.92
CA ALA A 37 2.74 -11.12 -13.98
C ALA A 37 3.50 -10.92 -15.28
N ARG A 38 2.76 -10.83 -16.39
CA ARG A 38 3.36 -10.50 -17.68
C ARG A 38 3.70 -9.02 -17.79
N HIS A 39 2.89 -8.21 -17.13
CA HIS A 39 3.05 -6.77 -17.18
C HIS A 39 2.94 -6.20 -15.77
N PRO A 40 3.59 -5.05 -15.50
CA PRO A 40 3.43 -4.40 -14.22
C PRO A 40 1.97 -4.04 -13.95
N ALA A 41 1.60 -4.05 -12.68
CA ALA A 41 0.24 -3.73 -12.26
C ALA A 41 -0.14 -2.29 -12.57
N GLY A 42 0.84 -1.39 -12.60
CA GLY A 42 0.58 0.02 -12.87
C GLY A 42 -0.27 0.67 -11.81
N TYR A 43 0.12 0.52 -10.56
CA TYR A 43 -0.64 1.08 -9.45
C TYR A 43 -0.85 2.58 -9.63
N GLN A 44 -2.07 3.03 -9.47
CA GLN A 44 -2.45 4.42 -9.69
C GLN A 44 -3.02 5.07 -8.45
N ALA A 45 -3.89 4.36 -7.73
CA ALA A 45 -4.63 4.95 -6.63
C ALA A 45 -5.13 3.87 -5.69
N ALA A 46 -5.63 4.32 -4.56
CA ALA A 46 -6.41 3.48 -3.65
C ALA A 46 -7.82 4.05 -3.59
N ARG A 47 -8.81 3.17 -3.62
CA ARG A 47 -10.21 3.56 -3.45
C ARG A 47 -10.65 3.18 -2.05
N PHE A 48 -10.99 4.19 -1.25
CA PHE A 48 -11.47 3.96 0.11
C PHE A 48 -12.93 3.50 0.09
N ALA A 49 -13.38 3.03 1.25
CA ALA A 49 -14.75 2.49 1.36
C ALA A 49 -15.83 3.51 0.99
N ASP A 50 -15.56 4.79 1.17
CA ASP A 50 -16.50 5.85 0.82
C ASP A 50 -16.46 6.23 -0.65
N GLY A 51 -15.64 5.55 -1.45
CA GLY A 51 -15.50 5.83 -2.86
C GLY A 51 -14.41 6.83 -3.22
N THR A 52 -13.79 7.46 -2.23
CA THR A 52 -12.74 8.43 -2.47
C THR A 52 -11.51 7.76 -3.06
N LEU A 53 -10.93 8.36 -4.09
CA LEU A 53 -9.70 7.88 -4.69
C LEU A 53 -8.51 8.69 -4.17
N ARG A 54 -7.49 7.98 -3.73
CA ARG A 54 -6.25 8.61 -3.27
C ARG A 54 -5.11 8.16 -4.18
N PRO A 55 -4.48 9.10 -4.92
CA PRO A 55 -3.36 8.71 -5.78
C PRO A 55 -2.22 8.12 -4.95
N VAL A 56 -1.55 7.11 -5.53
CA VAL A 56 -0.35 6.58 -4.89
C VAL A 56 0.79 7.59 -5.05
N ALA A 57 1.70 7.58 -4.09
CA ALA A 57 2.84 8.48 -4.08
C ALA A 57 4.13 7.67 -4.06
N HIS A 58 5.18 8.26 -4.63
CA HIS A 58 6.53 7.72 -4.58
C HIS A 58 6.64 6.30 -5.10
N LEU A 59 5.91 6.02 -6.18
CA LEU A 59 5.92 4.69 -6.77
C LEU A 59 7.30 4.35 -7.31
N ARG A 60 7.82 3.22 -6.85
CA ARG A 60 9.04 2.62 -7.37
C ARG A 60 8.69 1.23 -7.85
N GLN A 61 8.94 0.97 -9.10
CA GLN A 61 8.70 -0.34 -9.68
C GLN A 61 10.02 -0.98 -10.05
N GLU A 62 10.21 -2.20 -9.60
CA GLU A 62 11.40 -2.98 -9.92
C GLU A 62 10.99 -4.29 -10.57
N THR A 63 11.70 -4.64 -11.63
CA THR A 63 11.57 -5.95 -12.24
C THR A 63 12.70 -6.80 -11.69
N GLU A 64 12.35 -7.77 -10.85
CA GLU A 64 13.38 -8.56 -10.19
C GLU A 64 13.85 -9.72 -11.04
N ARG A 65 12.93 -10.40 -11.71
CA ARG A 65 13.25 -11.59 -12.47
C ARG A 65 12.20 -11.85 -13.52
N CYS A 66 12.66 -12.24 -14.70
CA CYS A 66 11.76 -12.69 -15.73
C CYS A 66 12.11 -14.10 -16.11
N GLN A 67 11.10 -14.95 -16.25
CA GLN A 67 11.28 -16.33 -16.64
C GLN A 67 10.43 -16.64 -17.85
N GLU A 68 11.01 -17.36 -18.74
CA GLU A 68 10.36 -17.69 -20.00
C GLU A 68 10.54 -19.16 -20.24
N PHE A 69 9.60 -19.97 -19.78
CA PHE A 69 9.64 -21.40 -19.99
C PHE A 69 9.10 -21.77 -21.35
N ASN A 70 8.06 -21.06 -21.73
CA ASN A 70 7.50 -21.16 -23.07
C ASN A 70 6.61 -19.93 -23.24
N SER A 71 6.08 -19.77 -24.47
CA SER A 71 5.32 -18.56 -24.79
C SER A 71 4.06 -18.37 -23.93
N MET A 72 3.56 -19.44 -23.34
CA MET A 72 2.35 -19.37 -22.53
C MET A 72 2.61 -19.08 -21.06
N GLN A 73 3.83 -19.27 -20.62
CA GLN A 73 4.17 -19.17 -19.21
C GLN A 73 5.20 -18.09 -18.90
N SER A 74 5.48 -17.26 -19.86
CA SER A 74 6.42 -16.18 -19.61
C SER A 74 5.83 -15.18 -18.64
N GLY A 75 6.68 -14.60 -17.83
CA GLY A 75 6.26 -13.61 -16.86
C GLY A 75 7.44 -13.13 -16.05
N CYS A 76 7.23 -12.08 -15.33
CA CYS A 76 8.26 -11.48 -14.51
C CYS A 76 7.77 -11.35 -13.08
N THR A 77 8.70 -11.34 -12.15
CA THR A 77 8.43 -10.98 -10.78
C THR A 77 8.70 -9.49 -10.64
N PHE A 78 7.69 -8.78 -10.26
CA PHE A 78 7.76 -7.33 -10.05
C PHE A 78 7.67 -7.03 -8.57
N ARG A 79 8.31 -5.95 -8.17
CA ARG A 79 8.18 -5.44 -6.83
C ARG A 79 7.89 -3.95 -6.92
N ASP A 80 6.72 -3.57 -6.42
CA ASP A 80 6.28 -2.19 -6.43
C ASP A 80 6.20 -1.69 -5.00
N ARG A 81 6.81 -0.55 -4.74
CA ARG A 81 6.75 0.11 -3.44
C ARG A 81 6.21 1.49 -3.64
N PHE A 82 5.25 1.86 -2.82
CA PHE A 82 4.63 3.16 -2.89
C PHE A 82 3.97 3.47 -1.56
N ASP A 83 3.46 4.68 -1.43
CA ASP A 83 2.77 5.03 -0.21
C ASP A 83 1.49 5.81 -0.51
N LEU A 84 0.64 5.85 0.49
CA LEU A 84 -0.59 6.64 0.47
C LEU A 84 -0.48 7.65 1.59
N PRO A 85 -0.37 8.95 1.27
CA PRO A 85 -0.37 9.97 2.31
C PRO A 85 -1.72 10.00 3.02
N LEU A 86 -1.68 10.11 4.34
CA LEU A 86 -2.89 10.16 5.16
C LEU A 86 -2.78 11.32 6.13
N SER A 87 -3.88 12.03 6.33
CA SER A 87 -3.90 13.13 7.28
C SER A 87 -4.18 12.60 8.69
N ALA A 88 -3.85 13.41 9.68
CA ALA A 88 -4.15 13.08 11.06
C ALA A 88 -5.66 12.91 11.26
N GLU A 89 -6.45 13.73 10.57
CA GLU A 89 -7.90 13.65 10.66
C GLU A 89 -8.44 12.36 10.08
N GLU A 90 -7.88 11.94 8.94
CA GLU A 90 -8.26 10.67 8.33
C GLU A 90 -7.93 9.51 9.25
N LEU A 91 -6.73 9.53 9.85
CA LEU A 91 -6.34 8.48 10.76
C LEU A 91 -7.21 8.42 12.01
N ALA A 92 -7.60 9.60 12.53
CA ALA A 92 -8.50 9.63 13.67
C ALA A 92 -9.85 8.98 13.35
N ALA A 93 -10.35 9.22 12.14
CA ALA A 93 -11.59 8.58 11.70
C ALA A 93 -11.41 7.07 11.53
N PHE A 94 -10.33 6.64 10.88
CA PHE A 94 -10.06 5.23 10.68
C PHE A 94 -9.76 4.49 11.99
N ALA A 95 -9.30 5.21 13.00
CA ALA A 95 -9.09 4.60 14.31
C ALA A 95 -10.40 4.13 14.94
N ARG A 96 -11.52 4.63 14.45
CA ARG A 96 -12.83 4.20 14.95
C ARG A 96 -13.42 3.06 14.12
N THR A 97 -13.17 3.05 12.83
CA THR A 97 -13.83 2.11 11.91
C THR A 97 -12.91 1.09 11.29
N GLY A 98 -11.60 1.33 11.36
CA GLY A 98 -10.66 0.60 10.52
C GLY A 98 -10.55 1.27 9.16
N LEU A 99 -9.53 0.87 8.42
CA LEU A 99 -9.32 1.37 7.06
C LEU A 99 -9.46 0.21 6.11
N SER A 100 -10.28 0.39 5.07
CA SER A 100 -10.41 -0.57 4.00
C SER A 100 -10.25 0.17 2.68
N ALA A 101 -9.38 -0.33 1.82
CA ALA A 101 -9.13 0.31 0.54
C ALA A 101 -8.79 -0.72 -0.51
N ARG A 102 -9.13 -0.43 -1.74
CA ARG A 102 -8.77 -1.26 -2.88
C ARG A 102 -7.70 -0.56 -3.68
N LEU A 103 -6.64 -1.28 -3.98
CA LEU A 103 -5.60 -0.75 -4.85
C LEU A 103 -6.07 -0.85 -6.30
N VAL A 104 -5.93 0.25 -7.02
CA VAL A 104 -6.38 0.35 -8.41
C VAL A 104 -5.16 0.50 -9.30
N GLY A 105 -5.09 -0.34 -10.31
CA GLY A 105 -4.04 -0.30 -11.30
C GLY A 105 -4.59 -0.06 -12.69
N LYS A 106 -3.75 -0.25 -13.69
CA LYS A 106 -4.14 -0.03 -15.09
C LYS A 106 -5.33 -0.86 -15.51
N SER A 107 -5.44 -2.07 -14.98
CA SER A 107 -6.49 -3.01 -15.39
C SER A 107 -7.70 -2.99 -14.47
N GLY A 108 -7.75 -2.08 -13.52
CA GLY A 108 -8.85 -1.99 -12.57
C GLY A 108 -8.42 -2.33 -11.16
N ASP A 109 -9.38 -2.83 -10.38
CA ASP A 109 -9.13 -3.15 -8.98
C ASP A 109 -8.20 -4.35 -8.85
N LEU A 110 -7.25 -4.26 -7.94
CA LEU A 110 -6.26 -5.30 -7.70
C LEU A 110 -6.46 -5.92 -6.33
N GLN A 111 -5.65 -5.50 -5.36
CA GLN A 111 -5.74 -6.08 -4.02
C GLN A 111 -6.52 -5.17 -3.08
N THR A 112 -6.97 -5.76 -1.97
CA THR A 112 -7.61 -5.01 -0.90
C THR A 112 -6.66 -4.89 0.27
N ILE A 113 -6.61 -3.70 0.85
CA ILE A 113 -5.84 -3.42 2.05
C ILE A 113 -6.82 -3.24 3.19
N GLU A 114 -6.54 -3.87 4.31
CA GLU A 114 -7.38 -3.72 5.50
C GLU A 114 -6.50 -3.51 6.72
N LEU A 115 -6.76 -2.42 7.43
CA LEU A 115 -6.11 -2.14 8.70
C LEU A 115 -7.18 -2.13 9.79
N PRO A 116 -7.07 -3.02 10.78
CA PRO A 116 -8.03 -2.99 11.89
C PRO A 116 -7.93 -1.68 12.67
N ALA A 117 -9.04 -1.25 13.23
CA ALA A 117 -9.07 -0.05 14.04
C ALA A 117 -8.03 -0.11 15.17
N ALA A 118 -7.87 -1.28 15.79
CA ALA A 118 -6.91 -1.43 16.88
C ALA A 118 -5.47 -1.16 16.44
N TYR A 119 -5.12 -1.56 15.21
CA TYR A 119 -3.79 -1.30 14.69
C TYR A 119 -3.56 0.21 14.56
N ILE A 120 -4.55 0.91 14.02
CA ILE A 120 -4.45 2.36 13.82
C ILE A 120 -4.39 3.08 15.16
N GLN A 121 -5.18 2.64 16.13
CA GLN A 121 -5.15 3.18 17.48
C GLN A 121 -3.76 3.02 18.11
N GLY A 122 -3.16 1.85 17.94
CA GLY A 122 -1.82 1.59 18.44
C GLY A 122 -0.78 2.48 17.80
N TYR A 123 -0.89 2.67 16.48
CA TYR A 123 0.02 3.55 15.78
C TYR A 123 -0.10 5.00 16.31
N LEU A 124 -1.34 5.50 16.42
CA LEU A 124 -1.56 6.86 16.90
C LEU A 124 -1.05 7.06 18.32
N LYS A 125 -1.25 6.07 19.16
CA LYS A 125 -0.74 6.10 20.52
C LYS A 125 0.78 6.18 20.53
N ALA A 126 1.42 5.40 19.68
CA ALA A 126 2.88 5.37 19.62
C ALA A 126 3.47 6.69 19.14
N VAL A 127 2.87 7.33 18.14
CA VAL A 127 3.41 8.57 17.59
C VAL A 127 3.04 9.79 18.41
N ASN A 128 2.05 9.68 19.28
CA ASN A 128 1.59 10.81 20.09
C ASN A 128 2.09 10.76 21.54
N THR A 129 2.93 9.80 21.87
CA THR A 129 3.37 9.61 23.25
C THR A 129 4.61 10.42 23.61
N ASN A 130 5.08 11.30 22.80
CA ASN A 130 6.26 12.09 23.12
C ASN A 130 5.90 13.41 23.76
#